data_06a722ec641b2332d42ff38b4a54d66e
#
_entry.id   06a722ec641b2332d42ff38b4a54d66e
#
_cell.length_a   1.000
_cell.length_b   1.000
_cell.length_c   1.000
_cell.angle_alpha   90.00
_cell.angle_beta   90.00
_cell.angle_gamma   90.00
#
_symmetry.space_group_name_H-M   'P 1'
#
loop_
_entity.id
_entity.type
_entity.pdbx_description
1 polymer ?
#
loop_
_entity_poly.entity_id
_entity_poly.type
_entity_poly.pdbx_seq_one_letter_code
_entity_poly.pdbx_strand_id
1 'polypeptide(L)'
;MKPFLLTLISLVLLVTAQAQQSKHRVVWDLSSADTLSQAAVFRQINNARVEIPDLEIEVVFHGQAVFAVMKDSTQFASRIKAAKEKGVTMAVCNNSLRRLKIDPSQVSPLATVVPSAVVELIKKQTEGWSYLKAGH
;
A
#
# COMPACT_ATOMS: atom_id res chain seq x y z
N MET A 1 -21.80 43.04 23.05
CA MET A 1 -22.17 41.59 22.91
C MET A 1 -21.86 40.99 21.54
N LYS A 2 -22.07 41.68 20.44
CA LYS A 2 -21.75 41.20 19.08
C LYS A 2 -20.27 40.86 18.79
N PRO A 3 -19.24 41.65 19.25
CA PRO A 3 -17.86 41.27 18.97
C PRO A 3 -17.38 40.04 19.74
N PHE A 4 -17.93 39.77 20.91
CA PHE A 4 -17.54 38.58 21.70
C PHE A 4 -18.01 37.28 21.09
N LEU A 5 -19.20 37.28 20.45
CA LEU A 5 -19.73 36.12 19.75
C LEU A 5 -18.93 35.77 18.49
N LEU A 6 -18.51 36.81 17.74
CA LEU A 6 -17.67 36.63 16.55
C LEU A 6 -16.28 36.08 16.87
N THR A 7 -15.66 36.51 17.98
CA THR A 7 -14.37 35.97 18.45
C THR A 7 -14.47 34.51 18.89
N LEU A 8 -15.56 34.12 19.52
CA LEU A 8 -15.79 32.73 19.94
C LEU A 8 -15.99 31.79 18.74
N ILE A 9 -16.72 32.25 17.71
CA ILE A 9 -16.92 31.48 16.47
C ILE A 9 -15.60 31.31 15.71
N SER A 10 -14.76 32.33 15.63
CA SER A 10 -13.43 32.28 15.00
C SER A 10 -12.49 31.30 15.73
N LEU A 11 -12.54 31.24 17.06
CA LEU A 11 -11.73 30.30 17.85
C LEU A 11 -12.15 28.86 17.65
N VAL A 12 -13.44 28.58 17.55
CA VAL A 12 -13.97 27.24 17.28
C VAL A 12 -13.58 26.76 15.88
N LEU A 13 -13.60 27.63 14.88
CA LEU A 13 -13.18 27.30 13.52
C LEU A 13 -11.66 27.00 13.42
N LEU A 14 -10.82 27.68 14.20
CA LEU A 14 -9.37 27.41 14.26
C LEU A 14 -9.06 26.07 14.93
N VAL A 15 -9.80 25.66 15.94
CA VAL A 15 -9.59 24.37 16.63
C VAL A 15 -9.98 23.20 15.73
N THR A 16 -11.01 23.33 14.89
CA THR A 16 -11.41 22.26 13.95
C THR A 16 -10.44 22.11 12.79
N ALA A 17 -9.70 23.15 12.40
CA ALA A 17 -8.71 23.09 11.33
C ALA A 17 -7.44 22.31 11.72
N GLN A 18 -7.12 22.18 13.00
CA GLN A 18 -5.94 21.44 13.48
C GLN A 18 -6.17 19.92 13.63
N ALA A 19 -7.41 19.46 13.60
CA ALA A 19 -7.76 18.05 13.83
C ALA A 19 -7.55 17.13 12.61
N GLN A 20 -7.09 17.65 11.47
CA GLN A 20 -6.96 16.91 10.23
C GLN A 20 -5.50 16.71 9.82
N GLN A 21 -4.70 16.17 10.75
CA GLN A 21 -3.41 15.58 10.37
C GLN A 21 -3.72 14.30 9.62
N SER A 22 -3.79 14.37 8.30
CA SER A 22 -4.05 13.20 7.46
C SER A 22 -2.92 12.19 7.67
N LYS A 23 -3.27 11.00 8.18
CA LYS A 23 -2.33 9.90 8.31
C LYS A 23 -1.68 9.64 6.96
N HIS A 24 -0.35 9.53 6.92
CA HIS A 24 0.36 9.23 5.69
C HIS A 24 0.00 7.81 5.21
N ARG A 25 -0.40 7.71 3.95
CA ARG A 25 -0.80 6.43 3.32
C ARG A 25 -0.19 6.33 1.93
N VAL A 26 0.36 5.19 1.59
CA VAL A 26 0.99 4.98 0.28
C VAL A 26 0.62 3.62 -0.30
N VAL A 27 0.30 3.61 -1.59
CA VAL A 27 0.13 2.40 -2.39
C VAL A 27 1.27 2.30 -3.40
N TRP A 28 2.03 1.19 -3.34
CA TRP A 28 3.05 0.83 -4.33
C TRP A 28 2.45 -0.05 -5.43
N ASP A 29 2.63 0.37 -6.66
CA ASP A 29 2.27 -0.39 -7.86
C ASP A 29 3.50 -1.18 -8.34
N LEU A 30 3.49 -2.51 -8.22
CA LEU A 30 4.57 -3.40 -8.62
C LEU A 30 4.12 -4.37 -9.70
N SER A 31 4.69 -4.26 -10.90
CA SER A 31 4.38 -5.14 -12.04
C SER A 31 5.60 -5.85 -12.64
N SER A 32 6.81 -5.45 -12.25
CA SER A 32 8.07 -5.92 -12.83
C SER A 32 8.36 -7.40 -12.54
N ALA A 33 8.86 -8.12 -13.56
CA ALA A 33 9.43 -9.44 -13.41
C ALA A 33 10.83 -9.42 -12.78
N ASP A 34 11.50 -8.26 -12.82
CA ASP A 34 12.86 -8.12 -12.33
C ASP A 34 12.94 -8.25 -10.81
N THR A 35 13.72 -9.22 -10.36
CA THR A 35 13.87 -9.53 -8.94
C THR A 35 14.59 -8.45 -8.14
N LEU A 36 15.44 -7.64 -8.79
CA LEU A 36 16.07 -6.50 -8.13
C LEU A 36 15.06 -5.38 -7.86
N SER A 37 14.18 -5.11 -8.81
CA SER A 37 13.05 -4.18 -8.63
C SER A 37 12.10 -4.66 -7.54
N GLN A 38 11.77 -5.95 -7.50
CA GLN A 38 10.94 -6.55 -6.45
C GLN A 38 11.61 -6.44 -5.07
N ALA A 39 12.93 -6.73 -4.99
CA ALA A 39 13.69 -6.58 -3.75
C ALA A 39 13.78 -5.12 -3.27
N ALA A 40 13.87 -4.17 -4.21
CA ALA A 40 13.94 -2.76 -3.90
C ALA A 40 12.70 -2.23 -3.19
N VAL A 41 11.50 -2.74 -3.53
CA VAL A 41 10.26 -2.36 -2.84
C VAL A 41 10.33 -2.63 -1.34
N PHE A 42 10.76 -3.83 -0.93
CA PHE A 42 10.88 -4.17 0.49
C PHE A 42 11.89 -3.29 1.23
N ARG A 43 12.98 -2.90 0.54
CA ARG A 43 13.96 -1.95 1.10
C ARG A 43 13.35 -0.55 1.24
N GLN A 44 12.65 -0.07 0.23
CA GLN A 44 11.98 1.24 0.23
C GLN A 44 10.91 1.33 1.32
N ILE A 45 10.12 0.27 1.52
CA ILE A 45 9.15 0.16 2.61
C ILE A 45 9.84 0.34 3.97
N ASN A 46 10.96 -0.35 4.19
CA ASN A 46 11.70 -0.23 5.45
C ASN A 46 12.22 1.19 5.65
N ASN A 47 12.81 1.81 4.62
CA ASN A 47 13.32 3.18 4.68
C ASN A 47 12.20 4.18 4.97
N ALA A 48 11.07 4.07 4.28
CA ALA A 48 9.91 4.95 4.50
C ALA A 48 9.38 4.84 5.95
N ARG A 49 9.36 3.62 6.52
CA ARG A 49 8.94 3.40 7.91
C ARG A 49 9.91 3.93 8.96
N VAL A 50 11.19 4.05 8.65
CA VAL A 50 12.17 4.71 9.54
C VAL A 50 11.82 6.19 9.69
N GLU A 51 11.48 6.86 8.59
CA GLU A 51 11.17 8.30 8.58
C GLU A 51 9.73 8.59 9.00
N ILE A 52 8.78 7.70 8.68
CA ILE A 52 7.35 7.84 8.97
C ILE A 52 6.87 6.53 9.64
N PRO A 53 7.02 6.39 10.96
CA PRO A 53 6.75 5.13 11.66
C PRO A 53 5.31 4.62 11.56
N ASP A 54 4.33 5.52 11.43
CA ASP A 54 2.89 5.21 11.34
C ASP A 54 2.35 5.18 9.90
N LEU A 55 3.25 5.22 8.90
CA LEU A 55 2.89 5.15 7.48
C LEU A 55 2.07 3.89 7.17
N GLU A 56 0.84 4.04 6.65
CA GLU A 56 0.08 2.93 6.11
C GLU A 56 0.58 2.58 4.71
N ILE A 57 0.84 1.30 4.49
CA ILE A 57 1.46 0.82 3.25
C ILE A 57 0.65 -0.33 2.67
N GLU A 58 0.35 -0.22 1.37
CA GLU A 58 -0.11 -1.33 0.57
C GLU A 58 0.80 -1.49 -0.65
N VAL A 59 1.13 -2.74 -1.00
CA VAL A 59 1.82 -3.09 -2.25
C VAL A 59 0.88 -3.90 -3.11
N VAL A 60 0.62 -3.44 -4.33
CA VAL A 60 -0.24 -4.11 -5.31
C VAL A 60 0.63 -4.84 -6.32
N PHE A 61 0.64 -6.17 -6.22
CA PHE A 61 1.39 -7.05 -7.12
C PHE A 61 0.52 -7.45 -8.31
N HIS A 62 0.97 -7.15 -9.52
CA HIS A 62 0.29 -7.55 -10.74
C HIS A 62 1.28 -7.89 -11.87
N GLY A 63 0.77 -8.32 -13.04
CA GLY A 63 1.64 -8.77 -14.11
C GLY A 63 2.57 -9.88 -13.63
N GLN A 64 3.83 -9.82 -13.99
CA GLN A 64 4.85 -10.79 -13.59
C GLN A 64 5.27 -10.67 -12.11
N ALA A 65 4.99 -9.54 -11.47
CA ALA A 65 5.32 -9.37 -10.06
C ALA A 65 4.55 -10.31 -9.12
N VAL A 66 3.46 -10.94 -9.57
CA VAL A 66 2.73 -11.93 -8.75
C VAL A 66 3.61 -13.09 -8.31
N PHE A 67 4.65 -13.43 -9.09
CA PHE A 67 5.60 -14.47 -8.71
C PHE A 67 6.40 -14.14 -7.44
N ALA A 68 6.53 -12.88 -7.09
CA ALA A 68 7.19 -12.47 -5.84
C ALA A 68 6.43 -12.90 -4.57
N VAL A 69 5.15 -13.19 -4.67
CA VAL A 69 4.28 -13.52 -3.52
C VAL A 69 3.69 -14.93 -3.59
N MET A 70 4.32 -15.81 -4.33
CA MET A 70 3.90 -17.23 -4.39
C MET A 70 4.30 -17.97 -3.11
N LYS A 71 3.40 -18.83 -2.61
CA LYS A 71 3.54 -19.55 -1.34
C LYS A 71 4.81 -20.40 -1.25
N ASP A 72 5.10 -21.18 -2.28
CA ASP A 72 6.12 -22.23 -2.22
C ASP A 72 7.37 -21.93 -3.07
N SER A 73 7.33 -20.89 -3.92
CA SER A 73 8.40 -20.64 -4.91
C SER A 73 9.06 -19.24 -4.79
N THR A 74 8.58 -18.38 -3.89
CA THR A 74 9.17 -17.06 -3.77
C THR A 74 10.47 -17.06 -2.99
N GLN A 75 11.47 -16.32 -3.50
CA GLN A 75 12.70 -16.01 -2.76
C GLN A 75 12.49 -14.91 -1.69
N PHE A 76 11.31 -14.31 -1.63
CA PHE A 76 11.00 -13.18 -0.74
C PHE A 76 10.22 -13.58 0.51
N ALA A 77 10.05 -14.86 0.82
CA ALA A 77 9.21 -15.33 1.91
C ALA A 77 9.49 -14.65 3.25
N SER A 78 10.77 -14.50 3.63
CA SER A 78 11.17 -13.80 4.85
C SER A 78 10.83 -12.31 4.84
N ARG A 79 10.99 -11.64 3.69
CA ARG A 79 10.67 -10.22 3.53
C ARG A 79 9.16 -9.96 3.55
N ILE A 80 8.37 -10.85 2.94
CA ILE A 80 6.92 -10.84 2.99
C ILE A 80 6.43 -10.97 4.44
N LYS A 81 6.98 -11.94 5.18
CA LYS A 81 6.65 -12.13 6.60
C LYS A 81 6.97 -10.89 7.42
N ALA A 82 8.19 -10.36 7.29
CA ALA A 82 8.61 -9.16 8.01
C ALA A 82 7.78 -7.92 7.65
N ALA A 83 7.41 -7.74 6.38
CA ALA A 83 6.52 -6.67 5.95
C ALA A 83 5.12 -6.82 6.55
N LYS A 84 4.56 -8.03 6.56
CA LYS A 84 3.25 -8.31 7.16
C LYS A 84 3.23 -8.05 8.66
N GLU A 85 4.27 -8.47 9.40
CA GLU A 85 4.42 -8.22 10.83
C GLU A 85 4.48 -6.72 11.16
N LYS A 86 4.98 -5.91 10.23
CA LYS A 86 4.96 -4.44 10.29
C LYS A 86 3.65 -3.81 9.79
N GLY A 87 2.61 -4.59 9.52
CA GLY A 87 1.31 -4.09 9.11
C GLY A 87 1.23 -3.65 7.63
N VAL A 88 2.16 -4.08 6.78
CA VAL A 88 2.06 -3.85 5.33
C VAL A 88 1.00 -4.76 4.72
N THR A 89 0.10 -4.17 3.93
CA THR A 89 -0.88 -4.92 3.13
C THR A 89 -0.25 -5.31 1.79
N MET A 90 -0.43 -6.56 1.39
CA MET A 90 -0.02 -7.06 0.08
C MET A 90 -1.26 -7.50 -0.68
N ALA A 91 -1.56 -6.83 -1.78
CA ALA A 91 -2.68 -7.13 -2.67
C ALA A 91 -2.19 -7.77 -3.96
N VAL A 92 -2.82 -8.85 -4.40
CA VAL A 92 -2.44 -9.62 -5.58
C VAL A 92 -3.57 -9.62 -6.59
N CYS A 93 -3.28 -9.21 -7.82
CA CYS A 93 -4.27 -9.06 -8.88
C CYS A 93 -4.77 -10.40 -9.42
N ASN A 94 -6.04 -10.73 -9.20
CA ASN A 94 -6.66 -11.96 -9.73
C ASN A 94 -6.68 -11.99 -11.26
N ASN A 95 -6.83 -10.84 -11.94
CA ASN A 95 -6.74 -10.80 -13.40
C ASN A 95 -5.36 -11.24 -13.91
N SER A 96 -4.29 -10.88 -13.19
CA SER A 96 -2.93 -11.35 -13.51
C SER A 96 -2.77 -12.85 -13.25
N LEU A 97 -3.28 -13.36 -12.12
CA LEU A 97 -3.26 -14.78 -11.81
C LEU A 97 -3.95 -15.60 -12.91
N ARG A 98 -5.17 -15.20 -13.29
CA ARG A 98 -5.93 -15.88 -14.36
C ARG A 98 -5.18 -15.88 -15.68
N ARG A 99 -4.61 -14.74 -16.09
CA ARG A 99 -3.83 -14.62 -17.33
C ARG A 99 -2.60 -15.52 -17.33
N LEU A 100 -1.96 -15.68 -16.19
CA LEU A 100 -0.77 -16.52 -16.00
C LEU A 100 -1.12 -17.98 -15.66
N LYS A 101 -2.43 -18.32 -15.61
CA LYS A 101 -2.94 -19.67 -15.25
C LYS A 101 -2.46 -20.12 -13.86
N ILE A 102 -2.39 -19.20 -12.91
CA ILE A 102 -2.03 -19.46 -11.52
C ILE A 102 -3.31 -19.56 -10.69
N ASP A 103 -3.44 -20.67 -9.94
CA ASP A 103 -4.54 -20.82 -8.99
C ASP A 103 -4.31 -19.88 -7.78
N PRO A 104 -5.33 -19.15 -7.32
CA PRO A 104 -5.20 -18.26 -6.15
C PRO A 104 -4.71 -18.98 -4.88
N SER A 105 -4.92 -20.26 -4.72
CA SER A 105 -4.39 -21.05 -3.59
C SER A 105 -2.87 -21.17 -3.55
N GLN A 106 -2.20 -20.87 -4.66
CA GLN A 106 -0.73 -20.82 -4.76
C GLN A 106 -0.14 -19.51 -4.26
N VAL A 107 -0.96 -18.49 -4.02
CA VAL A 107 -0.53 -17.22 -3.45
C VAL A 107 -0.25 -17.37 -1.95
N SER A 108 0.76 -16.66 -1.44
CA SER A 108 1.06 -16.63 -0.02
C SER A 108 -0.19 -16.28 0.81
N PRO A 109 -0.47 -16.98 1.92
CA PRO A 109 -1.60 -16.67 2.79
C PRO A 109 -1.43 -15.30 3.51
N LEU A 110 -0.25 -14.70 3.43
CA LEU A 110 0.02 -13.36 3.97
C LEU A 110 -0.40 -12.23 3.02
N ALA A 111 -0.78 -12.57 1.78
CA ALA A 111 -1.28 -11.63 0.79
C ALA A 111 -2.79 -11.82 0.55
N THR A 112 -3.45 -10.79 0.09
CA THR A 112 -4.89 -10.80 -0.22
C THR A 112 -5.08 -10.72 -1.73
N VAL A 113 -5.87 -11.62 -2.30
CA VAL A 113 -6.21 -11.56 -3.73
C VAL A 113 -7.32 -10.55 -3.93
N VAL A 114 -7.07 -9.55 -4.78
CA VAL A 114 -8.03 -8.52 -5.19
C VAL A 114 -8.47 -8.76 -6.63
N PRO A 115 -9.71 -8.39 -7.02
CA PRO A 115 -10.22 -8.67 -8.36
C PRO A 115 -9.35 -8.08 -9.48
N SER A 116 -8.86 -6.85 -9.32
CA SER A 116 -8.09 -6.12 -10.31
C SER A 116 -7.14 -5.12 -9.65
N ALA A 117 -5.86 -5.14 -10.04
CA ALA A 117 -4.87 -4.17 -9.59
C ALA A 117 -5.25 -2.74 -9.96
N VAL A 118 -5.73 -2.51 -11.19
CA VAL A 118 -6.13 -1.18 -11.66
C VAL A 118 -7.25 -0.61 -10.79
N VAL A 119 -8.26 -1.43 -10.47
CA VAL A 119 -9.38 -1.00 -9.62
C VAL A 119 -8.90 -0.73 -8.19
N GLU A 120 -8.02 -1.58 -7.65
CA GLU A 120 -7.44 -1.37 -6.31
C GLU A 120 -6.65 -0.06 -6.23
N LEU A 121 -5.79 0.21 -7.22
CA LEU A 121 -5.02 1.45 -7.31
C LEU A 121 -5.91 2.69 -7.43
N ILE A 122 -7.00 2.61 -8.21
CA ILE A 122 -7.99 3.70 -8.33
C ILE A 122 -8.65 3.96 -6.98
N LYS A 123 -9.13 2.91 -6.29
CA LYS A 123 -9.77 3.04 -4.97
C LYS A 123 -8.85 3.71 -3.96
N LYS A 124 -7.61 3.23 -3.85
CA LYS A 124 -6.62 3.80 -2.92
C LYS A 124 -6.37 5.28 -3.19
N GLN A 125 -6.18 5.66 -4.44
CA GLN A 125 -5.99 7.07 -4.80
C GLN A 125 -7.24 7.92 -4.51
N THR A 126 -8.43 7.40 -4.77
CA THR A 126 -9.70 8.07 -4.42
C THR A 126 -9.85 8.25 -2.92
N GLU A 127 -9.34 7.32 -2.12
CA GLU A 127 -9.30 7.39 -0.66
C GLU A 127 -8.18 8.33 -0.13
N GLY A 128 -7.41 8.96 -1.01
CA GLY A 128 -6.35 9.91 -0.66
C GLY A 128 -4.99 9.28 -0.36
N TRP A 129 -4.73 8.05 -0.85
CA TRP A 129 -3.41 7.44 -0.76
C TRP A 129 -2.45 8.03 -1.79
N SER A 130 -1.21 8.27 -1.39
CA SER A 130 -0.14 8.58 -2.34
C SER A 130 0.17 7.36 -3.20
N TYR A 131 0.39 7.57 -4.50
CA TYR A 131 0.76 6.50 -5.43
C TYR A 131 2.25 6.52 -5.72
N LEU A 132 2.89 5.36 -5.65
CA LEU A 132 4.28 5.17 -6.08
C LEU A 132 4.38 3.98 -7.04
N LYS A 133 5.03 4.19 -8.18
CA LYS A 133 5.40 3.11 -9.08
C LYS A 133 6.69 2.45 -8.57
N ALA A 134 6.66 1.15 -8.42
CA ALA A 134 7.82 0.36 -8.00
C ALA A 134 8.51 -0.29 -9.20
N GLY A 135 9.83 -0.20 -9.22
CA GLY A 135 10.64 -0.70 -10.31
C GLY A 135 10.72 0.25 -11.51
N HIS A 136 11.57 -0.11 -12.46
CA HIS A 136 11.76 0.60 -13.73
C HIS A 136 10.92 -0.03 -14.83
#